data_217459eb5b81a09f7ce2ab0a5bd65f3a
#
_entry.id   217459eb5b81a09f7ce2ab0a5bd65f3a
#
_cell.length_a   1.000
_cell.length_b   1.000
_cell.length_c   1.000
_cell.angle_alpha   90.00
_cell.angle_beta   90.00
_cell.angle_gamma   90.00
#
_symmetry.space_group_name_H-M   'P 1'
#
loop_
_entity.id
_entity.type
_entity.pdbx_description
1 polymer ?
#
loop_
_entity_poly.entity_id
_entity_poly.type
_entity_poly.pdbx_seq_one_letter_code
_entity_poly.pdbx_strand_id
1 'polypeptide(L)'
;LRPGSRADMGVSAVANDALAGGVTGFVGASYRLSGKPSSGLTVNDNDNLSDIVASLGINPDMPFQINWSGRLASSDFELNESRTTVSGKVRKLGYTVEHVQMAKPYFQSAASDLEEMKLSLSYDLPGGWTASGTQIWDLSNGKTRRDSSTAALKWTGGIQNCLTISLDYDRDMQSDRDISSTDQFMLTVNFKYLGSITQNDLFKRNEYK
;
A
#
# COMPACT_ATOMS: atom_id res chain seq x y z
N LEU A 1 -7.59 29.01 7.32
CA LEU A 1 -6.45 28.66 6.46
C LEU A 1 -6.00 29.90 5.72
N ARG A 2 -4.81 30.47 6.04
CA ARG A 2 -4.22 31.54 5.21
C ARG A 2 -3.54 30.84 4.02
N PRO A 3 -3.90 31.15 2.78
CA PRO A 3 -3.24 30.60 1.61
C PRO A 3 -1.79 31.07 1.61
N GLY A 4 -0.86 30.13 1.60
CA GLY A 4 0.55 30.36 1.37
C GLY A 4 0.89 30.12 -0.10
N SER A 5 1.95 30.76 -0.60
CA SER A 5 2.50 30.45 -1.91
C SER A 5 3.70 29.50 -1.77
N ARG A 6 3.80 28.57 -2.70
CA ARG A 6 4.94 27.65 -2.82
C ARG A 6 5.34 27.49 -4.27
N ALA A 7 6.58 27.12 -4.50
CA ALA A 7 7.10 26.72 -5.79
C ALA A 7 7.50 25.25 -5.73
N ASP A 8 6.93 24.45 -6.61
CA ASP A 8 7.26 23.04 -6.75
C ASP A 8 8.23 22.86 -7.91
N MET A 9 9.33 22.15 -7.67
CA MET A 9 10.37 21.87 -8.66
C MET A 9 10.64 20.37 -8.72
N GLY A 10 10.83 19.84 -9.90
CA GLY A 10 11.17 18.44 -10.06
C GLY A 10 11.73 18.15 -11.45
N VAL A 11 12.46 17.06 -11.54
CA VAL A 11 13.02 16.51 -12.77
C VAL A 11 12.54 15.07 -12.91
N SER A 12 12.03 14.73 -14.08
CA SER A 12 11.69 13.37 -14.45
C SER A 12 12.55 12.92 -15.63
N ALA A 13 12.92 11.64 -15.62
CA ALA A 13 13.65 10.99 -16.70
C ALA A 13 12.93 9.69 -17.07
N VAL A 14 12.88 9.40 -18.38
CA VAL A 14 12.32 8.16 -18.92
C VAL A 14 13.34 7.60 -19.89
N ALA A 15 13.76 6.37 -19.67
CA ALA A 15 14.59 5.61 -20.59
C ALA A 15 13.76 4.45 -21.13
N ASN A 16 13.31 4.58 -22.37
CA ASN A 16 12.65 3.50 -23.08
C ASN A 16 13.71 2.49 -23.56
N ASP A 17 13.32 1.22 -23.65
CA ASP A 17 14.18 0.10 -24.06
C ASP A 17 15.38 -0.18 -23.12
N ALA A 18 15.45 0.47 -21.97
CA ALA A 18 16.41 0.10 -20.94
C ALA A 18 15.95 -1.21 -20.27
N LEU A 19 16.86 -2.16 -20.11
CA LEU A 19 16.59 -3.48 -19.50
C LEU A 19 15.45 -4.25 -20.17
N ALA A 20 15.33 -4.17 -21.51
CA ALA A 20 14.22 -4.76 -22.27
C ALA A 20 12.84 -4.31 -21.74
N GLY A 21 12.68 -3.02 -21.56
CA GLY A 21 11.46 -2.37 -21.05
C GLY A 21 11.71 -0.90 -20.80
N GLY A 22 11.03 -0.32 -19.84
CA GLY A 22 11.16 1.09 -19.48
C GLY A 22 11.71 1.30 -18.08
N VAL A 23 12.53 2.34 -17.91
CA VAL A 23 12.95 2.87 -16.60
C VAL A 23 12.46 4.30 -16.49
N THR A 24 11.79 4.62 -15.40
CA THR A 24 11.32 5.98 -15.08
C THR A 24 11.91 6.43 -13.76
N GLY A 25 12.30 7.68 -13.70
CA GLY A 25 12.82 8.29 -12.48
C GLY A 25 12.22 9.67 -12.28
N PHE A 26 12.02 10.06 -11.05
CA PHE A 26 11.59 11.40 -10.65
C PHE A 26 12.30 11.81 -9.37
N VAL A 27 12.67 13.08 -9.29
CA VAL A 27 13.11 13.74 -8.06
C VAL A 27 12.55 15.15 -8.02
N GLY A 28 12.03 15.56 -6.87
CA GLY A 28 11.45 16.89 -6.72
C GLY A 28 11.37 17.35 -5.27
N ALA A 29 11.16 18.65 -5.08
CA ALA A 29 10.95 19.29 -3.80
C ALA A 29 10.05 20.52 -3.95
N SER A 30 9.44 20.95 -2.86
CA SER A 30 8.64 22.19 -2.78
C SER A 30 9.36 23.24 -1.95
N TYR A 31 9.39 24.48 -2.41
CA TYR A 31 9.90 25.61 -1.65
C TYR A 31 8.77 26.55 -1.27
N ARG A 32 8.65 26.86 0.02
CA ARG A 32 7.65 27.79 0.55
C ARG A 32 8.10 29.21 0.38
N LEU A 33 7.32 29.98 -0.37
CA LEU A 33 7.56 31.42 -0.59
C LEU A 33 6.90 32.30 0.46
N SER A 34 5.71 31.87 0.96
CA SER A 34 4.97 32.61 2.00
C SER A 34 3.98 31.70 2.72
N GLY A 35 3.57 32.08 3.93
CA GLY A 35 2.57 31.36 4.74
C GLY A 35 3.21 30.58 5.90
N LYS A 36 2.36 30.03 6.77
CA LYS A 36 2.82 29.15 7.85
C LYS A 36 2.93 27.70 7.35
N PRO A 37 3.83 26.89 7.90
CA PRO A 37 3.88 25.47 7.60
C PRO A 37 2.51 24.85 7.88
N SER A 38 2.04 23.99 6.98
CA SER A 38 0.91 23.12 7.29
C SER A 38 1.45 22.03 8.21
N SER A 39 1.00 22.04 9.47
CA SER A 39 1.34 21.00 10.45
C SER A 39 1.14 19.62 9.82
N GLY A 40 2.19 18.84 9.71
CA GLY A 40 2.15 17.45 9.29
C GLY A 40 2.93 17.07 8.03
N LEU A 41 3.58 18.01 7.33
CA LEU A 41 4.32 17.71 6.10
C LEU A 41 5.83 18.00 6.16
N THR A 42 6.33 18.57 7.23
CA THR A 42 7.76 18.84 7.41
C THR A 42 8.18 18.49 8.83
N VAL A 43 9.28 17.81 8.96
CA VAL A 43 9.89 17.45 10.27
C VAL A 43 10.39 18.70 10.99
N ASN A 44 10.73 19.77 10.25
CA ASN A 44 11.17 21.06 10.77
C ASN A 44 10.23 22.18 10.35
N ASP A 45 9.46 22.70 11.30
CA ASP A 45 8.55 23.84 11.10
C ASP A 45 9.22 25.14 10.61
N ASN A 46 10.56 25.22 10.69
CA ASN A 46 11.35 26.40 10.33
C ASN A 46 11.91 26.36 8.90
N ASP A 47 11.88 25.22 8.22
CA ASP A 47 12.45 25.09 6.88
C ASP A 47 11.45 25.50 5.81
N ASN A 48 11.91 26.35 4.88
CA ASN A 48 11.13 26.72 3.70
C ASN A 48 11.16 25.64 2.61
N LEU A 49 12.14 24.73 2.65
CA LEU A 49 12.27 23.62 1.73
C LEU A 49 11.57 22.40 2.30
N SER A 50 10.69 21.79 1.51
CA SER A 50 10.08 20.51 1.88
C SER A 50 11.09 19.36 1.76
N ASP A 51 10.70 18.19 2.29
CA ASP A 51 11.42 16.97 1.99
C ASP A 51 11.55 16.74 0.48
N ILE A 52 12.63 16.11 0.09
CA ILE A 52 12.88 15.68 -1.28
C ILE A 52 12.12 14.40 -1.52
N VAL A 53 11.30 14.40 -2.56
CA VAL A 53 10.56 13.21 -3.01
C VAL A 53 11.30 12.61 -4.21
N ALA A 54 11.55 11.31 -4.17
CA ALA A 54 12.14 10.59 -5.29
C ALA A 54 11.34 9.33 -5.61
N SER A 55 11.31 8.94 -6.88
CA SER A 55 10.73 7.67 -7.29
C SER A 55 11.51 7.05 -8.45
N LEU A 56 11.50 5.71 -8.50
CA LEU A 56 12.11 4.91 -9.54
C LEU A 56 11.12 3.81 -9.94
N GLY A 57 10.80 3.72 -11.21
CA GLY A 57 10.00 2.66 -11.79
C GLY A 57 10.85 1.86 -12.79
N ILE A 58 10.83 0.55 -12.68
CA ILE A 58 11.44 -0.39 -13.62
C ILE A 58 10.33 -1.30 -14.11
N ASN A 59 10.03 -1.21 -15.40
CA ASN A 59 8.99 -2.00 -16.05
C ASN A 59 9.60 -2.77 -17.24
N PRO A 60 10.37 -3.84 -16.96
CA PRO A 60 10.97 -4.65 -18.01
C PRO A 60 9.88 -5.40 -18.78
N ASP A 61 10.19 -5.86 -20.01
CA ASP A 61 9.34 -6.79 -20.77
C ASP A 61 9.25 -8.20 -20.16
N MET A 62 9.50 -8.27 -18.87
CA MET A 62 9.42 -9.47 -18.04
C MET A 62 8.10 -9.46 -17.26
N PRO A 63 7.66 -10.62 -16.74
CA PRO A 63 6.41 -10.72 -15.98
C PRO A 63 6.51 -10.10 -14.56
N PHE A 64 7.32 -9.06 -14.39
CA PHE A 64 7.43 -8.32 -13.12
C PHE A 64 7.73 -6.84 -13.38
N GLN A 65 7.37 -6.00 -12.42
CA GLN A 65 7.71 -4.59 -12.36
C GLN A 65 8.15 -4.23 -10.94
N ILE A 66 9.04 -3.26 -10.84
CA ILE A 66 9.55 -2.75 -9.57
C ILE A 66 9.26 -1.25 -9.52
N ASN A 67 8.65 -0.80 -8.44
CA ASN A 67 8.44 0.60 -8.17
C ASN A 67 9.00 0.91 -6.79
N TRP A 68 9.82 1.94 -6.72
CA TRP A 68 10.31 2.50 -5.48
C TRP A 68 9.90 3.97 -5.39
N SER A 69 9.51 4.41 -4.22
CA SER A 69 9.32 5.82 -3.90
C SER A 69 9.89 6.10 -2.52
N GLY A 70 10.46 7.27 -2.34
CA GLY A 70 11.05 7.65 -1.08
C GLY A 70 10.94 9.14 -0.83
N ARG A 71 11.08 9.50 0.43
CA ARG A 71 11.10 10.85 0.92
C ARG A 71 12.31 11.04 1.83
N LEU A 72 13.14 12.00 1.51
CA LEU A 72 14.35 12.33 2.25
C LEU A 72 14.19 13.70 2.91
N ALA A 73 14.65 13.82 4.13
CA ALA A 73 14.71 15.09 4.81
C ALA A 73 15.60 16.06 4.03
N SER A 74 15.18 17.31 3.92
CA SER A 74 15.95 18.34 3.20
C SER A 74 17.20 18.80 3.94
N SER A 75 17.27 18.55 5.25
CA SER A 75 18.36 19.01 6.12
C SER A 75 19.61 18.13 6.08
N ASP A 76 19.45 16.83 6.02
CA ASP A 76 20.51 15.83 6.21
C ASP A 76 20.42 14.64 5.25
N PHE A 77 19.39 14.63 4.38
CA PHE A 77 19.09 13.54 3.44
C PHE A 77 18.76 12.20 4.10
N GLU A 78 18.37 12.22 5.39
CA GLU A 78 17.87 11.01 6.03
C GLU A 78 16.57 10.54 5.36
N LEU A 79 16.42 9.23 5.26
CA LEU A 79 15.26 8.59 4.64
C LEU A 79 14.08 8.58 5.63
N ASN A 80 13.10 9.48 5.41
CA ASN A 80 11.91 9.58 6.24
C ASN A 80 10.83 8.56 5.88
N GLU A 81 10.73 8.24 4.59
CA GLU A 81 9.75 7.28 4.08
C GLU A 81 10.35 6.54 2.88
N SER A 82 10.14 5.25 2.83
CA SER A 82 10.48 4.41 1.68
C SER A 82 9.37 3.40 1.44
N ARG A 83 8.97 3.26 0.18
CA ARG A 83 8.05 2.23 -0.27
C ARG A 83 8.64 1.54 -1.49
N THR A 84 8.78 0.24 -1.40
CA THR A 84 9.22 -0.61 -2.52
C THR A 84 8.11 -1.59 -2.85
N THR A 85 7.70 -1.64 -4.10
CA THR A 85 6.70 -2.59 -4.58
C THR A 85 7.29 -3.41 -5.73
N VAL A 86 7.24 -4.72 -5.59
CA VAL A 86 7.54 -5.68 -6.67
C VAL A 86 6.26 -6.40 -7.00
N SER A 87 5.80 -6.33 -8.24
CA SER A 87 4.58 -7.01 -8.66
C SER A 87 4.73 -7.64 -10.03
N GLY A 88 3.93 -8.67 -10.29
CA GLY A 88 3.96 -9.33 -11.57
C GLY A 88 2.91 -10.43 -11.68
N LYS A 89 2.90 -11.06 -12.87
CA LYS A 89 2.04 -12.19 -13.16
C LYS A 89 2.79 -13.25 -13.94
N VAL A 90 2.83 -14.47 -13.41
CA VAL A 90 3.41 -15.63 -14.09
C VAL A 90 2.29 -16.61 -14.38
N ARG A 91 1.91 -16.75 -15.65
CA ARG A 91 0.76 -17.53 -16.10
C ARG A 91 -0.54 -17.08 -15.38
N LYS A 92 -1.04 -17.91 -14.45
CA LYS A 92 -2.27 -17.66 -13.69
C LYS A 92 -2.02 -17.11 -12.30
N LEU A 93 -0.75 -17.04 -11.88
CA LEU A 93 -0.34 -16.56 -10.56
C LEU A 93 0.07 -15.08 -10.66
N GLY A 94 -0.71 -14.20 -10.03
CA GLY A 94 -0.34 -12.83 -9.74
C GLY A 94 0.29 -12.72 -8.37
N TYR A 95 1.27 -11.84 -8.22
CA TYR A 95 1.94 -11.56 -6.96
C TYR A 95 2.28 -10.09 -6.80
N THR A 96 2.26 -9.62 -5.56
CA THR A 96 2.74 -8.30 -5.17
C THR A 96 3.43 -8.44 -3.81
N VAL A 97 4.65 -7.93 -3.73
CA VAL A 97 5.40 -7.75 -2.49
C VAL A 97 5.59 -6.26 -2.30
N GLU A 98 5.18 -5.74 -1.16
CA GLU A 98 5.35 -4.34 -0.80
C GLU A 98 6.09 -4.26 0.53
N HIS A 99 7.10 -3.40 0.59
CA HIS A 99 7.83 -3.06 1.81
C HIS A 99 7.69 -1.55 2.03
N VAL A 100 7.27 -1.18 3.23
CA VAL A 100 7.08 0.21 3.64
C VAL A 100 7.90 0.44 4.89
N GLN A 101 8.69 1.51 4.88
CA GLN A 101 9.44 1.98 6.03
C GLN A 101 9.15 3.46 6.23
N MET A 102 8.85 3.87 7.46
CA MET A 102 8.62 5.26 7.84
C MET A 102 9.33 5.58 9.14
N ALA A 103 10.13 6.64 9.14
CA ALA A 103 10.86 7.08 10.30
C ALA A 103 9.92 7.67 11.38
N LYS A 104 10.27 7.45 12.64
CA LYS A 104 9.54 7.91 13.84
C LYS A 104 9.05 9.35 13.84
N PRO A 105 9.81 10.36 13.35
CA PRO A 105 9.37 11.76 13.35
C PRO A 105 8.12 12.03 12.52
N TYR A 106 7.82 11.16 11.55
CA TYR A 106 6.64 11.29 10.69
C TYR A 106 5.33 10.98 11.42
N PHE A 107 5.39 10.14 12.46
CA PHE A 107 4.25 9.81 13.31
C PHE A 107 4.54 10.31 14.73
N GLN A 108 4.11 11.53 15.03
CA GLN A 108 4.30 12.11 16.37
C GLN A 108 3.74 11.26 17.52
N SER A 109 2.86 10.31 17.21
CA SER A 109 2.27 9.37 18.17
C SER A 109 2.98 8.00 18.21
N ALA A 110 3.86 7.68 17.26
CA ALA A 110 4.51 6.39 17.22
C ALA A 110 5.72 6.33 18.18
N ALA A 111 5.81 5.26 18.94
CA ALA A 111 6.93 5.03 19.87
C ALA A 111 8.22 4.60 19.16
N SER A 112 8.12 4.14 17.91
CA SER A 112 9.22 3.61 17.07
C SER A 112 8.97 3.87 15.59
N ASP A 113 9.96 3.60 14.77
CA ASP A 113 9.82 3.56 13.32
C ASP A 113 8.80 2.50 12.93
N LEU A 114 8.04 2.76 11.87
CA LEU A 114 7.13 1.80 11.27
C LEU A 114 7.85 1.07 10.15
N GLU A 115 7.82 -0.24 10.18
CA GLU A 115 8.31 -1.08 9.09
C GLU A 115 7.32 -2.21 8.84
N GLU A 116 6.81 -2.31 7.62
CA GLU A 116 5.81 -3.30 7.23
C GLU A 116 6.21 -4.01 5.96
N MET A 117 5.88 -5.30 5.88
CA MET A 117 5.96 -6.09 4.66
C MET A 117 4.60 -6.69 4.35
N LYS A 118 4.13 -6.53 3.10
CA LYS A 118 2.88 -7.07 2.60
C LYS A 118 3.16 -8.01 1.42
N LEU A 119 2.63 -9.21 1.49
CA LEU A 119 2.60 -10.17 0.38
C LEU A 119 1.16 -10.40 -0.04
N SER A 120 0.87 -10.16 -1.31
CA SER A 120 -0.42 -10.49 -1.93
C SER A 120 -0.20 -11.49 -3.06
N LEU A 121 -1.02 -12.53 -3.06
CA LEU A 121 -1.04 -13.55 -4.10
C LEU A 121 -2.45 -13.66 -4.68
N SER A 122 -2.56 -13.92 -5.97
CA SER A 122 -3.82 -14.21 -6.64
C SER A 122 -3.63 -15.31 -7.67
N TYR A 123 -4.62 -16.20 -7.79
CA TYR A 123 -4.57 -17.30 -8.74
C TYR A 123 -5.88 -17.44 -9.50
N ASP A 124 -5.78 -17.40 -10.84
CA ASP A 124 -6.93 -17.54 -11.73
C ASP A 124 -7.25 -19.03 -11.92
N LEU A 125 -8.38 -19.46 -11.36
CA LEU A 125 -8.92 -20.81 -11.46
C LEU A 125 -9.84 -20.96 -12.70
N PRO A 126 -10.09 -22.18 -13.17
CA PRO A 126 -11.07 -22.41 -14.23
C PRO A 126 -12.48 -21.97 -13.86
N GLY A 127 -13.31 -21.64 -14.87
CA GLY A 127 -14.72 -21.34 -14.66
C GLY A 127 -15.02 -19.96 -14.07
N GLY A 128 -14.10 -18.98 -14.21
CA GLY A 128 -14.30 -17.60 -13.72
C GLY A 128 -14.02 -17.41 -12.24
N TRP A 129 -13.38 -18.38 -11.59
CA TRP A 129 -12.95 -18.27 -10.20
C TRP A 129 -11.58 -17.61 -10.06
N THR A 130 -11.40 -16.83 -9.01
CA THR A 130 -10.11 -16.29 -8.57
C THR A 130 -9.97 -16.51 -7.08
N ALA A 131 -8.89 -17.15 -6.67
CA ALA A 131 -8.49 -17.23 -5.27
C ALA A 131 -7.39 -16.19 -5.00
N SER A 132 -7.47 -15.48 -3.89
CA SER A 132 -6.46 -14.51 -3.48
C SER A 132 -6.21 -14.54 -1.99
N GLY A 133 -5.04 -14.08 -1.58
CA GLY A 133 -4.68 -13.94 -0.18
C GLY A 133 -3.65 -12.85 0.00
N THR A 134 -3.72 -12.17 1.14
CA THR A 134 -2.77 -11.14 1.54
C THR A 134 -2.34 -11.40 2.97
N GLN A 135 -1.05 -11.26 3.21
CA GLN A 135 -0.46 -11.30 4.54
C GLN A 135 0.33 -10.02 4.77
N ILE A 136 0.12 -9.38 5.91
CA ILE A 136 0.88 -8.22 6.37
C ILE A 136 1.69 -8.64 7.59
N TRP A 137 2.95 -8.21 7.63
CA TRP A 137 3.85 -8.36 8.76
C TRP A 137 4.33 -6.99 9.22
N ASP A 138 4.22 -6.75 10.52
CA ASP A 138 4.91 -5.68 11.21
C ASP A 138 6.34 -6.14 11.51
N LEU A 139 7.33 -5.41 10.99
CA LEU A 139 8.76 -5.64 11.18
C LEU A 139 9.37 -4.63 12.16
N SER A 140 8.56 -3.73 12.69
CA SER A 140 9.00 -2.67 13.59
C SER A 140 9.71 -3.24 14.82
N ASN A 141 10.71 -2.52 15.32
CA ASN A 141 11.53 -2.93 16.46
C ASN A 141 12.32 -4.24 16.29
N GLY A 142 12.62 -4.62 15.07
CA GLY A 142 13.41 -5.84 14.78
C GLY A 142 12.70 -7.14 15.15
N LYS A 143 11.40 -7.13 15.31
CA LYS A 143 10.57 -8.31 15.57
C LYS A 143 9.55 -8.47 14.46
N THR A 144 9.56 -9.64 13.82
CA THR A 144 8.54 -9.99 12.84
C THR A 144 7.28 -10.48 13.55
N ARG A 145 6.19 -9.76 13.38
CA ARG A 145 4.87 -10.13 13.90
C ARG A 145 3.86 -10.13 12.75
N ARG A 146 2.98 -11.12 12.72
CA ARG A 146 1.82 -11.07 11.82
C ARG A 146 0.86 -10.01 12.29
N ASP A 147 0.44 -9.13 11.39
CA ASP A 147 -0.47 -8.03 11.68
C ASP A 147 -1.87 -8.35 11.20
N SER A 148 -2.03 -8.69 9.92
CA SER A 148 -3.30 -9.13 9.38
C SER A 148 -3.14 -10.18 8.29
N SER A 149 -4.20 -10.98 8.10
CA SER A 149 -4.28 -11.97 7.02
C SER A 149 -5.64 -11.89 6.37
N THR A 150 -5.69 -11.82 5.05
CA THR A 150 -6.93 -11.90 4.30
C THR A 150 -6.88 -13.04 3.31
N ALA A 151 -8.02 -13.68 3.06
CA ALA A 151 -8.19 -14.64 1.99
C ALA A 151 -9.53 -14.38 1.30
N ALA A 152 -9.58 -14.50 -0.02
CA ALA A 152 -10.81 -14.32 -0.77
C ALA A 152 -10.94 -15.37 -1.87
N LEU A 153 -12.18 -15.82 -2.07
CA LEU A 153 -12.58 -16.62 -3.21
C LEU A 153 -13.67 -15.87 -3.96
N LYS A 154 -13.35 -15.49 -5.20
CA LYS A 154 -14.24 -14.70 -6.05
C LYS A 154 -14.64 -15.49 -7.29
N TRP A 155 -15.92 -15.48 -7.62
CA TRP A 155 -16.44 -15.97 -8.88
C TRP A 155 -17.05 -14.83 -9.69
N THR A 156 -16.74 -14.79 -10.99
CA THR A 156 -17.33 -13.84 -11.93
C THR A 156 -17.89 -14.61 -13.11
N GLY A 157 -19.17 -14.39 -13.40
CA GLY A 157 -19.86 -15.13 -14.45
C GLY A 157 -21.19 -14.50 -14.84
N GLY A 158 -22.04 -15.27 -15.50
CA GLY A 158 -23.29 -14.83 -16.09
C GLY A 158 -23.09 -14.20 -17.49
N ILE A 159 -24.18 -13.71 -18.08
CA ILE A 159 -24.13 -13.06 -19.39
C ILE A 159 -23.29 -11.80 -19.27
N GLN A 160 -22.20 -11.70 -20.06
CA GLN A 160 -21.26 -10.56 -20.04
C GLN A 160 -20.61 -10.31 -18.69
N ASN A 161 -20.40 -11.35 -17.86
CA ASN A 161 -19.81 -11.24 -16.54
C ASN A 161 -20.57 -10.25 -15.63
N CYS A 162 -21.91 -10.30 -15.66
CA CYS A 162 -22.75 -9.37 -14.92
C CYS A 162 -22.90 -9.71 -13.44
N LEU A 163 -22.48 -10.89 -13.00
CA LEU A 163 -22.59 -11.36 -11.63
C LEU A 163 -21.21 -11.66 -11.05
N THR A 164 -20.92 -11.12 -9.88
CA THR A 164 -19.75 -11.46 -9.09
C THR A 164 -20.20 -11.90 -7.70
N ILE A 165 -19.69 -13.03 -7.25
CA ILE A 165 -19.89 -13.54 -5.88
C ILE A 165 -18.50 -13.63 -5.25
N SER A 166 -18.29 -13.03 -4.08
CA SER A 166 -17.07 -13.19 -3.31
C SER A 166 -17.34 -13.64 -1.89
N LEU A 167 -16.48 -14.53 -1.42
CA LEU A 167 -16.38 -14.94 -0.03
C LEU A 167 -15.02 -14.44 0.46
N ASP A 168 -15.03 -13.53 1.41
CA ASP A 168 -13.85 -12.88 1.95
C ASP A 168 -13.69 -13.29 3.42
N TYR A 169 -12.46 -13.62 3.81
CA TYR A 169 -12.05 -13.87 5.18
C TYR A 169 -11.00 -12.85 5.56
N ASP A 170 -11.20 -12.19 6.67
CA ASP A 170 -10.27 -11.22 7.24
C ASP A 170 -9.96 -11.62 8.68
N ARG A 171 -8.67 -11.62 9.01
CA ARG A 171 -8.17 -11.82 10.35
C ARG A 171 -7.23 -10.69 10.72
N ASP A 172 -7.66 -9.86 11.66
CA ASP A 172 -6.83 -8.86 12.32
C ASP A 172 -6.19 -9.48 13.56
N MET A 173 -4.85 -9.42 13.63
CA MET A 173 -4.06 -9.95 14.74
C MET A 173 -3.52 -8.84 15.63
N GLN A 174 -3.81 -7.57 15.32
CA GLN A 174 -3.47 -6.46 16.20
C GLN A 174 -4.28 -6.60 17.49
N SER A 175 -3.59 -6.91 18.58
CA SER A 175 -4.16 -6.83 19.93
C SER A 175 -3.62 -5.59 20.61
N ASP A 176 -4.36 -4.52 20.58
CA ASP A 176 -4.16 -3.41 21.51
C ASP A 176 -4.88 -3.71 22.83
N ARG A 177 -4.57 -2.96 23.90
CA ARG A 177 -5.04 -3.22 25.27
C ARG A 177 -6.54 -3.49 25.39
N ASP A 178 -7.34 -2.99 24.47
CA ASP A 178 -8.81 -3.03 24.50
C ASP A 178 -9.46 -3.67 23.26
N ILE A 179 -8.67 -4.14 22.25
CA ILE A 179 -9.17 -4.74 21.04
C ILE A 179 -8.62 -6.16 20.90
N SER A 180 -9.50 -7.13 20.95
CA SER A 180 -9.16 -8.54 20.68
C SER A 180 -9.00 -8.77 19.17
N SER A 181 -8.14 -9.73 18.80
CA SER A 181 -8.07 -10.21 17.41
C SER A 181 -9.47 -10.59 16.90
N THR A 182 -9.82 -10.13 15.71
CA THR A 182 -11.14 -10.40 15.10
C THR A 182 -10.98 -11.25 13.87
N ASP A 183 -11.79 -12.30 13.79
CA ASP A 183 -12.00 -13.08 12.56
C ASP A 183 -13.36 -12.67 11.97
N GLN A 184 -13.36 -12.29 10.70
CA GLN A 184 -14.57 -11.88 10.00
C GLN A 184 -14.73 -12.63 8.68
N PHE A 185 -15.93 -13.11 8.41
CA PHE A 185 -16.34 -13.64 7.11
C PHE A 185 -17.37 -12.73 6.47
N MET A 186 -17.19 -12.43 5.21
CA MET A 186 -18.07 -11.57 4.44
C MET A 186 -18.45 -12.24 3.12
N LEU A 187 -19.74 -12.32 2.84
CA LEU A 187 -20.25 -12.73 1.54
C LEU A 187 -20.78 -11.51 0.80
N THR A 188 -20.26 -11.27 -0.41
CA THR A 188 -20.73 -10.18 -1.27
C THR A 188 -21.25 -10.73 -2.59
N VAL A 189 -22.43 -10.28 -2.98
CA VAL A 189 -23.02 -10.53 -4.29
C VAL A 189 -23.17 -9.19 -5.00
N ASN A 190 -22.50 -9.03 -6.13
CA ASN A 190 -22.48 -7.80 -6.91
C ASN A 190 -23.10 -8.03 -8.28
N PHE A 191 -24.07 -7.20 -8.64
CA PHE A 191 -24.66 -7.13 -9.97
C PHE A 191 -24.16 -5.88 -10.67
N LYS A 192 -23.44 -6.04 -11.78
CA LYS A 192 -22.75 -4.98 -12.51
C LYS A 192 -23.57 -3.70 -12.76
N TYR A 193 -24.88 -3.83 -12.89
CA TYR A 193 -25.78 -2.71 -13.19
C TYR A 193 -26.82 -2.41 -12.10
N LEU A 194 -26.91 -3.21 -11.05
CA LEU A 194 -27.93 -3.09 -10.01
C LEU A 194 -27.36 -2.79 -8.63
N GLY A 195 -26.04 -2.84 -8.46
CA GLY A 195 -25.36 -2.63 -7.19
C GLY A 195 -24.95 -3.93 -6.49
N SER A 196 -24.56 -3.82 -5.22
CA SER A 196 -24.07 -4.94 -4.42
C SER A 196 -24.91 -5.16 -3.19
N ILE A 197 -25.03 -6.43 -2.79
CA ILE A 197 -25.56 -6.86 -1.49
C ILE A 197 -24.40 -7.48 -0.74
N THR A 198 -24.11 -6.98 0.45
CA THR A 198 -23.05 -7.49 1.31
C THR A 198 -23.65 -7.97 2.62
N GLN A 199 -23.36 -9.20 3.00
CA GLN A 199 -23.68 -9.77 4.31
C GLN A 199 -22.38 -9.89 5.10
N ASN A 200 -22.27 -9.10 6.17
CA ASN A 200 -21.17 -9.17 7.11
C ASN A 200 -21.51 -10.12 8.26
N ASP A 201 -20.48 -10.63 8.93
CA ASP A 201 -20.62 -11.40 10.17
C ASP A 201 -21.34 -12.75 10.03
N LEU A 202 -21.11 -13.47 8.92
CA LEU A 202 -21.63 -14.84 8.79
C LEU A 202 -21.14 -15.75 9.92
N PHE A 203 -19.94 -15.48 10.46
CA PHE A 203 -19.37 -16.14 11.65
C PHE A 203 -18.40 -15.19 12.36
N LYS A 204 -18.87 -14.48 13.38
CA LYS A 204 -18.01 -13.66 14.23
C LYS A 204 -17.59 -14.47 15.45
N ARG A 205 -16.32 -14.83 15.56
CA ARG A 205 -15.77 -15.46 16.75
C ARG A 205 -15.00 -14.42 17.54
N ASN A 206 -15.58 -13.92 18.62
CA ASN A 206 -14.85 -13.10 19.59
C ASN A 206 -14.20 -14.07 20.60
N GLU A 207 -12.88 -14.17 20.57
CA GLU A 207 -12.15 -14.83 21.65
C GLU A 207 -11.96 -13.80 22.77
N TYR A 208 -12.83 -13.84 23.77
CA TYR A 208 -12.57 -13.15 25.04
C TYR A 208 -11.50 -13.95 25.81
N LYS A 209 -10.39 -13.28 26.12
CA LYS A 209 -9.41 -13.74 27.11
C LYS A 209 -9.67 -13.06 28.43
#